data_1c36802a38f679a00dd9d62df4602720
#
_entry.id   1c36802a38f679a00dd9d62df4602720
#
_cell.length_a   1.000
_cell.length_b   1.000
_cell.length_c   1.000
_cell.angle_alpha   90.00
_cell.angle_beta   90.00
_cell.angle_gamma   90.00
#
_symmetry.space_group_name_H-M   'P 1'
#
loop_
_entity.id
_entity.type
_entity.pdbx_description
1 polymer ?
#
loop_
_entity_poly.entity_id
_entity_poly.type
_entity_poly.pdbx_seq_one_letter_code
_entity_poly.pdbx_strand_id
1 'polypeptide(L)'
;MYKRQEDNNSDYSILPVENSIEGTVGQSIDAITNTDLHTIGEIYLKVEHCLIGTGKLEDVQTVYSHPQALGQCNNFIQNAGLKTVPTYDTAGSVKIIKEMNDIHSASIASKYAGNLYDIPIIKQGIENNSNNYTRFLIFSKDNSSEGENDKTSIIFSVKHEPGALYQ
;
A
#
# COMPACT_ATOMS: atom_id res chain seq x y z
N MET A 1 -5.98 -0.72 -13.93
CA MET A 1 -6.50 0.60 -13.51
C MET A 1 -6.30 1.65 -14.61
N TYR A 2 -5.11 1.81 -15.20
CA TYR A 2 -4.83 2.73 -16.32
C TYR A 2 -5.69 2.48 -17.58
N LYS A 3 -6.02 1.22 -17.93
CA LYS A 3 -6.91 0.90 -19.06
C LYS A 3 -8.27 1.59 -18.99
N ARG A 4 -8.83 1.78 -17.79
CA ARG A 4 -10.11 2.49 -17.64
C ARG A 4 -10.04 3.95 -18.07
N GLN A 5 -8.88 4.58 -17.90
CA GLN A 5 -8.67 5.95 -18.34
C GLN A 5 -8.47 6.02 -19.86
N GLU A 6 -7.71 5.09 -20.45
CA GLU A 6 -7.57 4.97 -21.90
C GLU A 6 -8.92 4.78 -22.58
N ASP A 7 -9.82 3.99 -21.96
CA ASP A 7 -11.19 3.72 -22.42
C ASP A 7 -12.21 4.83 -22.07
N ASN A 8 -11.79 6.01 -21.59
CA ASN A 8 -12.64 7.12 -21.11
C ASN A 8 -13.58 6.77 -19.94
N ASN A 9 -13.23 5.77 -19.13
CA ASN A 9 -14.01 5.36 -17.95
C ASN A 9 -13.56 6.04 -16.65
N SER A 10 -12.51 6.87 -16.70
CA SER A 10 -12.01 7.69 -15.59
C SER A 10 -11.15 8.84 -16.12
N ASP A 11 -11.15 9.97 -15.43
CA ASP A 11 -10.36 11.16 -15.81
C ASP A 11 -8.90 11.04 -15.34
N TYR A 12 -8.67 10.32 -14.24
CA TYR A 12 -7.34 10.16 -13.64
C TYR A 12 -7.06 8.69 -13.32
N SER A 13 -5.78 8.33 -13.36
CA SER A 13 -5.24 7.07 -12.86
C SER A 13 -4.17 7.33 -11.81
N ILE A 14 -4.07 6.41 -10.83
CA ILE A 14 -3.01 6.46 -9.82
C ILE A 14 -2.34 5.09 -9.76
N LEU A 15 -1.01 5.05 -9.80
CA LEU A 15 -0.21 3.82 -9.74
C LEU A 15 0.87 3.94 -8.67
N PRO A 16 1.06 2.91 -7.81
CA PRO A 16 2.21 2.83 -6.92
C PRO A 16 3.45 2.54 -7.75
N VAL A 17 4.50 3.34 -7.62
CA VAL A 17 5.75 3.17 -8.40
C VAL A 17 6.92 2.72 -7.55
N GLU A 18 6.90 3.07 -6.27
CA GLU A 18 7.99 2.78 -5.34
C GLU A 18 7.46 2.63 -3.91
N ASN A 19 8.01 1.67 -3.18
CA ASN A 19 7.83 1.56 -1.74
C ASN A 19 9.21 1.66 -1.07
N SER A 20 9.32 2.40 0.03
CA SER A 20 10.60 2.66 0.71
C SER A 20 11.24 1.41 1.33
N ILE A 21 10.50 0.31 1.48
CA ILE A 21 11.00 -0.97 2.02
C ILE A 21 11.19 -1.99 0.89
N GLU A 22 10.21 -2.12 0.00
CA GLU A 22 10.17 -3.16 -1.03
C GLU A 22 10.79 -2.71 -2.36
N GLY A 23 11.05 -1.40 -2.50
CA GLY A 23 11.64 -0.84 -3.71
C GLY A 23 10.64 -0.60 -4.84
N THR A 24 11.10 -0.73 -6.07
CA THR A 24 10.35 -0.42 -7.28
C THR A 24 9.21 -1.41 -7.55
N VAL A 25 8.03 -0.89 -7.91
CA VAL A 25 6.87 -1.71 -8.32
C VAL A 25 6.94 -2.02 -9.82
N GLY A 26 7.57 -3.14 -10.19
CA GLY A 26 7.85 -3.49 -11.59
C GLY A 26 6.63 -3.46 -12.50
N GLN A 27 5.49 -4.02 -12.06
CA GLN A 27 4.24 -4.01 -12.84
C GLN A 27 3.76 -2.61 -13.19
N SER A 28 3.98 -1.63 -12.31
CA SER A 28 3.62 -0.24 -12.57
C SER A 28 4.58 0.40 -13.59
N ILE A 29 5.88 0.09 -13.51
CA ILE A 29 6.85 0.57 -14.49
C ILE A 29 6.51 0.03 -15.88
N ASP A 30 6.21 -1.27 -16.01
CA ASP A 30 5.77 -1.87 -17.28
C ASP A 30 4.49 -1.20 -17.82
N ALA A 31 3.55 -0.86 -16.95
CA ALA A 31 2.34 -0.15 -17.34
C ALA A 31 2.61 1.26 -17.84
N ILE A 32 3.53 1.99 -17.18
CA ILE A 32 3.90 3.36 -17.53
C ILE A 32 4.63 3.43 -18.87
N THR A 33 5.49 2.44 -19.17
CA THR A 33 6.20 2.38 -20.47
C THR A 33 5.30 2.09 -21.66
N ASN A 34 4.10 1.57 -21.43
CA ASN A 34 3.16 1.15 -22.48
C ASN A 34 1.88 2.02 -22.53
N THR A 35 1.90 3.23 -21.97
CA THR A 35 0.75 4.15 -22.00
C THR A 35 1.15 5.51 -22.55
N ASP A 36 0.21 6.18 -23.23
CA ASP A 36 0.35 7.55 -23.73
C ASP A 36 -0.14 8.60 -22.70
N LEU A 37 -0.45 8.18 -21.46
CA LEU A 37 -0.89 9.09 -20.42
C LEU A 37 0.26 9.93 -19.86
N HIS A 38 -0.03 11.19 -19.54
CA HIS A 38 0.93 12.10 -18.95
C HIS A 38 0.96 11.98 -17.42
N THR A 39 2.15 11.96 -16.83
CA THR A 39 2.30 12.09 -15.38
C THR A 39 2.07 13.53 -14.99
N ILE A 40 1.06 13.80 -14.18
CA ILE A 40 0.64 15.15 -13.76
C ILE A 40 0.88 15.44 -12.28
N GLY A 41 1.32 14.45 -11.50
CA GLY A 41 1.59 14.64 -10.08
C GLY A 41 2.07 13.38 -9.39
N GLU A 42 2.44 13.54 -8.13
CA GLU A 42 2.84 12.44 -7.24
C GLU A 42 2.25 12.59 -5.85
N ILE A 43 2.05 11.48 -5.17
CA ILE A 43 1.60 11.41 -3.77
C ILE A 43 2.47 10.41 -3.02
N TYR A 44 2.86 10.77 -1.80
CA TYR A 44 3.50 9.88 -0.84
C TYR A 44 2.49 9.49 0.23
N LEU A 45 2.23 8.20 0.36
CA LEU A 45 1.34 7.66 1.38
C LEU A 45 2.16 6.88 2.41
N LYS A 46 2.08 7.29 3.67
CA LYS A 46 2.63 6.52 4.78
C LYS A 46 1.82 5.25 4.96
N VAL A 47 2.51 4.10 5.00
CA VAL A 47 1.90 2.81 5.31
C VAL A 47 1.96 2.62 6.82
N GLU A 48 0.81 2.69 7.47
CA GLU A 48 0.66 2.48 8.91
C GLU A 48 -0.33 1.36 9.16
N HIS A 49 0.06 0.39 9.98
CA HIS A 49 -0.79 -0.74 10.34
C HIS A 49 -1.38 -0.58 11.73
N CYS A 50 -2.65 -0.94 11.84
CA CYS A 50 -3.40 -0.93 13.09
C CYS A 50 -3.88 -2.34 13.43
N LEU A 51 -3.92 -2.66 14.72
CA LEU A 51 -4.68 -3.79 15.25
C LEU A 51 -6.13 -3.34 15.43
N ILE A 52 -7.07 -4.04 14.82
CA ILE A 52 -8.48 -3.65 14.72
C ILE A 52 -9.34 -4.82 15.20
N GLY A 53 -10.21 -4.57 16.16
CA GLY A 53 -11.06 -5.61 16.75
C GLY A 53 -11.95 -5.06 17.84
N THR A 54 -12.85 -5.89 18.38
CA THR A 54 -13.82 -5.51 19.40
C THR A 54 -13.36 -5.78 20.84
N GLY A 55 -12.32 -6.62 21.01
CA GLY A 55 -11.70 -6.92 22.30
C GLY A 55 -10.64 -5.89 22.72
N LYS A 56 -10.07 -6.06 23.90
CA LYS A 56 -8.85 -5.37 24.33
C LYS A 56 -7.62 -6.14 23.84
N LEU A 57 -6.45 -5.49 23.88
CA LEU A 57 -5.19 -6.13 23.43
C LEU A 57 -4.89 -7.45 24.15
N GLU A 58 -5.20 -7.52 25.45
CA GLU A 58 -5.02 -8.72 26.28
C GLU A 58 -5.96 -9.87 25.94
N ASP A 59 -7.09 -9.59 25.31
CA ASP A 59 -8.07 -10.61 24.91
C ASP A 59 -7.72 -11.25 23.57
N VAL A 60 -6.98 -10.52 22.70
CA VAL A 60 -6.67 -10.96 21.34
C VAL A 60 -5.72 -12.15 21.34
N GLN A 61 -6.07 -13.19 20.62
CA GLN A 61 -5.27 -14.40 20.45
C GLN A 61 -4.88 -14.67 19.00
N THR A 62 -5.71 -14.21 18.05
CA THR A 62 -5.53 -14.48 16.62
C THR A 62 -5.67 -13.20 15.78
N VAL A 63 -4.76 -13.02 14.83
CA VAL A 63 -4.78 -11.89 13.91
C VAL A 63 -4.92 -12.33 12.45
N TYR A 64 -5.77 -11.66 11.73
CA TYR A 64 -6.12 -11.90 10.33
C TYR A 64 -5.60 -10.75 9.45
N SER A 65 -4.89 -11.05 8.39
CA SER A 65 -4.50 -10.07 7.37
C SER A 65 -3.88 -10.71 6.13
N HIS A 66 -3.59 -9.90 5.12
CA HIS A 66 -2.77 -10.32 3.99
C HIS A 66 -1.35 -10.71 4.48
N PRO A 67 -0.70 -11.75 3.90
CA PRO A 67 0.63 -12.21 4.31
C PRO A 67 1.69 -11.09 4.40
N GLN A 68 1.65 -10.14 3.48
CA GLN A 68 2.56 -8.99 3.48
C GLN A 68 2.40 -8.12 4.73
N ALA A 69 1.16 -7.77 5.12
CA ALA A 69 0.90 -6.97 6.32
C ALA A 69 1.27 -7.74 7.60
N LEU A 70 1.02 -9.07 7.65
CA LEU A 70 1.47 -9.92 8.74
C LEU A 70 3.00 -9.91 8.86
N GLY A 71 3.72 -10.00 7.75
CA GLY A 71 5.18 -9.92 7.72
C GLY A 71 5.71 -8.55 8.18
N GLN A 72 5.07 -7.46 7.76
CA GLN A 72 5.43 -6.10 8.18
C GLN A 72 5.14 -5.81 9.65
N CYS A 73 4.32 -6.62 10.33
CA CYS A 73 3.97 -6.50 11.76
C CYS A 73 4.52 -7.66 12.61
N ASN A 74 5.43 -8.48 12.07
CA ASN A 74 5.87 -9.72 12.70
C ASN A 74 6.44 -9.53 14.12
N ASN A 75 7.22 -8.46 14.37
CA ASN A 75 7.76 -8.19 15.70
C ASN A 75 6.66 -7.97 16.75
N PHE A 76 5.64 -7.20 16.40
CA PHE A 76 4.48 -6.99 17.28
C PHE A 76 3.72 -8.30 17.53
N ILE A 77 3.46 -9.08 16.48
CA ILE A 77 2.75 -10.37 16.54
C ILE A 77 3.47 -11.35 17.47
N GLN A 78 4.78 -11.49 17.30
CA GLN A 78 5.59 -12.39 18.14
C GLN A 78 5.64 -11.93 19.61
N ASN A 79 5.88 -10.65 19.87
CA ASN A 79 5.95 -10.09 21.21
C ASN A 79 4.62 -10.21 21.98
N ALA A 80 3.49 -10.17 21.26
CA ALA A 80 2.17 -10.34 21.85
C ALA A 80 1.71 -11.80 21.86
N GLY A 81 2.49 -12.76 21.35
CA GLY A 81 2.15 -14.19 21.33
C GLY A 81 0.94 -14.54 20.46
N LEU A 82 0.64 -13.74 19.41
CA LEU A 82 -0.54 -13.88 18.58
C LEU A 82 -0.37 -14.94 17.50
N LYS A 83 -1.44 -15.70 17.23
CA LYS A 83 -1.53 -16.59 16.06
C LYS A 83 -1.90 -15.79 14.82
N THR A 84 -1.41 -16.20 13.65
CA THR A 84 -1.70 -15.54 12.37
C THR A 84 -2.57 -16.39 11.48
N VAL A 85 -3.55 -15.76 10.82
CA VAL A 85 -4.38 -16.38 9.78
C VAL A 85 -4.31 -15.52 8.53
N PRO A 86 -3.69 -16.01 7.43
CA PRO A 86 -3.61 -15.26 6.20
C PRO A 86 -4.98 -15.11 5.52
N THR A 87 -5.23 -13.92 4.98
CA THR A 87 -6.44 -13.59 4.21
C THR A 87 -6.05 -13.06 2.83
N TYR A 88 -7.02 -13.02 1.91
CA TYR A 88 -6.78 -12.59 0.53
C TYR A 88 -6.33 -11.12 0.44
N ASP A 89 -6.92 -10.22 1.24
CA ASP A 89 -6.55 -8.82 1.30
C ASP A 89 -6.60 -8.25 2.72
N THR A 90 -5.93 -7.12 2.90
CA THR A 90 -5.76 -6.46 4.19
C THR A 90 -7.06 -5.81 4.68
N ALA A 91 -7.80 -5.13 3.80
CA ALA A 91 -9.03 -4.44 4.19
C ALA A 91 -10.20 -5.41 4.40
N GLY A 92 -10.29 -6.47 3.58
CA GLY A 92 -11.29 -7.53 3.72
C GLY A 92 -11.15 -8.31 5.02
N SER A 93 -9.95 -8.38 5.61
CA SER A 93 -9.78 -9.02 6.91
C SER A 93 -10.57 -8.31 8.03
N VAL A 94 -10.75 -6.97 7.94
CA VAL A 94 -11.58 -6.21 8.89
C VAL A 94 -13.05 -6.62 8.79
N LYS A 95 -13.54 -6.85 7.56
CA LYS A 95 -14.90 -7.34 7.34
C LYS A 95 -15.11 -8.71 7.98
N ILE A 96 -14.13 -9.62 7.86
CA ILE A 96 -14.16 -10.93 8.50
C ILE A 96 -14.31 -10.78 10.02
N ILE A 97 -13.50 -9.92 10.66
CA ILE A 97 -13.58 -9.66 12.10
C ILE A 97 -14.95 -9.09 12.49
N LYS A 98 -15.52 -8.20 11.68
CA LYS A 98 -16.87 -7.68 11.92
C LYS A 98 -17.93 -8.78 11.93
N GLU A 99 -17.85 -9.70 10.97
CA GLU A 99 -18.81 -10.81 10.85
C GLU A 99 -18.63 -11.85 11.96
N MET A 100 -17.39 -12.13 12.37
CA MET A 100 -17.09 -13.05 13.46
C MET A 100 -17.57 -12.55 14.84
N ASN A 101 -17.49 -11.23 15.07
CA ASN A 101 -17.86 -10.58 16.33
C ASN A 101 -17.25 -11.27 17.57
N ASP A 102 -15.99 -11.67 17.46
CA ASP A 102 -15.23 -12.39 18.48
C ASP A 102 -14.14 -11.50 19.08
N ILE A 103 -14.15 -11.31 20.40
CA ILE A 103 -13.18 -10.47 21.10
C ILE A 103 -11.75 -11.04 21.09
N HIS A 104 -11.58 -12.34 20.80
CA HIS A 104 -10.27 -12.99 20.71
C HIS A 104 -9.63 -12.89 19.32
N SER A 105 -10.36 -12.35 18.37
CA SER A 105 -9.94 -12.18 16.98
C SER A 105 -9.78 -10.69 16.61
N ALA A 106 -8.70 -10.36 15.91
CA ALA A 106 -8.43 -9.01 15.42
C ALA A 106 -7.89 -9.04 13.99
N SER A 107 -7.98 -7.91 13.29
CA SER A 107 -7.38 -7.69 11.97
C SER A 107 -6.18 -6.77 12.07
N ILE A 108 -5.20 -6.97 11.19
CA ILE A 108 -4.14 -5.98 10.93
C ILE A 108 -4.47 -5.30 9.61
N ALA A 109 -4.81 -4.00 9.67
CA ALA A 109 -5.19 -3.21 8.51
C ALA A 109 -4.91 -1.72 8.73
N SER A 110 -5.24 -0.88 7.73
CA SER A 110 -5.14 0.58 7.87
C SER A 110 -6.21 1.13 8.82
N LYS A 111 -5.93 2.27 9.45
CA LYS A 111 -6.91 3.03 10.24
C LYS A 111 -8.19 3.32 9.45
N TYR A 112 -8.02 3.64 8.15
CA TYR A 112 -9.15 3.89 7.26
C TYR A 112 -10.09 2.68 7.16
N ALA A 113 -9.56 1.47 7.05
CA ALA A 113 -10.37 0.26 6.99
C ALA A 113 -11.14 0.03 8.29
N GLY A 114 -10.53 0.25 9.46
CA GLY A 114 -11.24 0.18 10.75
C GLY A 114 -12.42 1.15 10.82
N ASN A 115 -12.21 2.40 10.43
CA ASN A 115 -13.26 3.42 10.40
C ASN A 115 -14.38 3.09 9.38
N LEU A 116 -14.00 2.60 8.18
CA LEU A 116 -14.96 2.24 7.13
C LEU A 116 -15.92 1.13 7.57
N TYR A 117 -15.43 0.15 8.31
CA TYR A 117 -16.22 -0.97 8.80
C TYR A 117 -16.80 -0.74 10.19
N ASP A 118 -16.54 0.42 10.82
CA ASP A 118 -16.99 0.78 12.16
C ASP A 118 -16.53 -0.25 13.23
N ILE A 119 -15.26 -0.63 13.16
CA ILE A 119 -14.61 -1.52 14.12
C ILE A 119 -13.53 -0.74 14.90
N PRO A 120 -13.50 -0.84 16.23
CA PRO A 120 -12.53 -0.13 17.05
C PRO A 120 -11.08 -0.46 16.72
N ILE A 121 -10.22 0.57 16.81
CA ILE A 121 -8.78 0.42 16.70
C ILE A 121 -8.21 0.14 18.09
N ILE A 122 -7.65 -1.04 18.28
CA ILE A 122 -7.05 -1.49 19.55
C ILE A 122 -5.67 -0.84 19.72
N LYS A 123 -4.86 -0.81 18.64
CA LYS A 123 -3.50 -0.24 18.65
C LYS A 123 -3.11 0.26 17.27
N GLN A 124 -2.39 1.39 17.21
CA GLN A 124 -1.85 1.98 15.97
C GLN A 124 -0.33 1.84 15.93
N GLY A 125 0.25 1.90 14.73
CA GLY A 125 1.70 1.92 14.54
C GLY A 125 2.36 0.61 14.99
N ILE A 126 1.83 -0.53 14.54
CA ILE A 126 2.32 -1.86 14.91
C ILE A 126 3.28 -2.46 13.89
N GLU A 127 3.57 -1.75 12.81
CA GLU A 127 4.55 -2.14 11.80
C GLU A 127 5.98 -2.16 12.35
N ASN A 128 6.82 -3.06 11.82
CA ASN A 128 8.23 -3.19 12.20
C ASN A 128 9.06 -1.95 11.85
N ASN A 129 8.67 -1.22 10.80
CA ASN A 129 9.37 -0.04 10.32
C ASN A 129 8.36 1.11 10.09
N SER A 130 8.45 2.13 10.93
CA SER A 130 7.58 3.33 10.88
C SER A 130 7.87 4.26 9.68
N ASN A 131 9.00 4.06 8.97
CA ASN A 131 9.40 4.82 7.78
C ASN A 131 8.98 4.11 6.49
N ASN A 132 7.82 3.46 6.49
CA ASN A 132 7.25 2.83 5.31
C ASN A 132 6.37 3.81 4.55
N TYR A 133 6.77 4.18 3.32
CA TYR A 133 6.04 5.06 2.43
C TYR A 133 5.91 4.42 1.06
N THR A 134 4.75 4.58 0.44
CA THR A 134 4.54 4.24 -0.97
C THR A 134 4.38 5.52 -1.76
N ARG A 135 5.18 5.66 -2.82
CA ARG A 135 5.08 6.74 -3.80
C ARG A 135 4.15 6.32 -4.92
N PHE A 136 3.19 7.17 -5.22
CA PHE A 136 2.26 6.99 -6.31
C PHE A 136 2.47 8.11 -7.34
N LEU A 137 2.31 7.79 -8.62
CA LEU A 137 2.20 8.76 -9.69
C LEU A 137 0.74 8.88 -10.13
N ILE A 138 0.33 10.10 -10.48
CA ILE A 138 -0.99 10.44 -10.98
C ILE A 138 -0.87 10.70 -12.46
N PHE A 139 -1.76 10.11 -13.25
CA PHE A 139 -1.77 10.19 -14.71
C PHE A 139 -3.07 10.81 -15.22
N SER A 140 -2.98 11.56 -16.33
CA SER A 140 -4.09 12.12 -17.09
C SER A 140 -3.83 12.03 -18.57
N LYS A 141 -4.89 12.13 -19.40
CA LYS A 141 -4.78 12.34 -20.85
C LYS A 141 -4.27 13.74 -21.18
N ASP A 142 -4.70 14.71 -20.37
CA ASP A 142 -4.26 16.08 -20.50
C ASP A 142 -2.92 16.28 -19.79
N ASN A 143 -2.01 16.99 -20.43
CA ASN A 143 -0.74 17.37 -19.81
C ASN A 143 -0.98 18.46 -18.75
N SER A 144 -0.16 18.47 -17.68
CA SER A 144 -0.17 19.55 -16.71
C SER A 144 0.53 20.79 -17.30
N SER A 145 0.12 21.99 -16.84
CA SER A 145 0.91 23.20 -17.09
C SER A 145 2.25 23.11 -16.35
N GLU A 146 3.29 23.74 -16.93
CA GLU A 146 4.60 23.87 -16.27
C GLU A 146 4.46 24.60 -14.93
N GLY A 147 5.17 24.12 -13.91
CA GLY A 147 5.21 24.64 -12.55
C GLY A 147 6.63 25.01 -12.13
N GLU A 148 6.77 25.71 -11.00
CA GLU A 148 8.09 26.12 -10.48
C GLU A 148 8.93 24.95 -9.92
N ASN A 149 8.30 23.82 -9.57
CA ASN A 149 8.93 22.67 -8.92
C ASN A 149 8.65 21.36 -9.68
N ASP A 150 8.80 21.39 -11.00
CA ASP A 150 8.54 20.22 -11.82
C ASP A 150 9.63 19.16 -11.67
N LYS A 151 9.21 17.90 -11.78
CA LYS A 151 10.08 16.72 -11.81
C LYS A 151 9.93 16.02 -13.14
N THR A 152 11.05 15.57 -13.69
CA THR A 152 11.07 14.75 -14.89
C THR A 152 11.36 13.30 -14.52
N SER A 153 10.50 12.37 -14.95
CA SER A 153 10.76 10.93 -14.87
C SER A 153 11.32 10.44 -16.20
N ILE A 154 12.45 9.74 -16.15
CA ILE A 154 13.10 9.18 -17.33
C ILE A 154 13.17 7.66 -17.17
N ILE A 155 12.69 6.94 -18.19
CA ILE A 155 12.86 5.50 -18.32
C ILE A 155 13.80 5.27 -19.49
N PHE A 156 14.91 4.59 -19.25
CA PHE A 156 15.91 4.31 -20.27
C PHE A 156 16.50 2.92 -20.11
N SER A 157 17.03 2.37 -21.18
CA SER A 157 17.81 1.15 -21.16
C SER A 157 19.26 1.43 -21.51
N VAL A 158 20.18 0.76 -20.84
CA VAL A 158 21.61 0.81 -21.14
C VAL A 158 22.11 -0.58 -21.53
N LYS A 159 23.21 -0.64 -22.26
CA LYS A 159 23.90 -1.91 -22.50
C LYS A 159 24.37 -2.49 -21.17
N HIS A 160 24.31 -3.80 -21.03
CA HIS A 160 24.78 -4.48 -19.82
C HIS A 160 26.32 -4.59 -19.81
N GLU A 161 26.98 -3.44 -19.66
CA GLU A 161 28.43 -3.27 -19.62
C GLU A 161 28.85 -2.43 -18.41
N PRO A 162 30.00 -2.70 -17.77
CA PRO A 162 30.49 -1.89 -16.68
C PRO A 162 30.65 -0.42 -17.11
N GLY A 163 30.06 0.52 -16.33
CA GLY A 163 30.16 1.95 -16.61
C GLY A 163 29.15 2.51 -17.62
N ALA A 164 28.24 1.69 -18.19
CA ALA A 164 27.27 2.14 -19.21
C ALA A 164 26.33 3.27 -18.73
N LEU A 165 26.16 3.42 -17.44
CA LEU A 165 25.34 4.51 -16.86
C LEU A 165 26.08 5.87 -16.85
N TYR A 166 27.41 5.89 -17.02
CA TYR A 166 28.27 7.08 -16.94
C TYR A 166 28.78 7.54 -18.31
N GLN A 167 28.36 6.89 -19.37
CA GLN A 167 28.64 7.24 -20.76
C GLN A 167 27.51 8.05 -21.37
#